data_9ff5762a1dd2845dfc4265722b3136f6
#
_entry.id   9ff5762a1dd2845dfc4265722b3136f6
#
_cell.length_a   1.000
_cell.length_b   1.000
_cell.length_c   1.000
_cell.angle_alpha   90.00
_cell.angle_beta   90.00
_cell.angle_gamma   90.00
#
_symmetry.space_group_name_H-M   'P 1'
#
loop_
_entity.id
_entity.type
_entity.pdbx_description
1 polymer ?
#
loop_
_entity_poly.entity_id
_entity_poly.type
_entity_poly.pdbx_seq_one_letter_code
_entity_poly.pdbx_strand_id
1 'polypeptide(L)'
;FPRHYDTLQFLRNKDKLDLDKVAYITQKLHGTSVRIGNVWVKSPRSWTDRIKARLGMDVRDHYTTRLVGGSRKVIKDPTDSSQTHWYATDVWSEAAKMYGDLIPPGHVVYGELIGWVSENVPIQRGYTYDVPSGEMRLVVYRVAYVDFLGQVTEFSFDAMREFCAERGLHTVPLLYHTDGDKVEVVVQANNLIDSHLSWFNSSGTEDFFFTDPAIPL
;
A
#
# COMPACT_ATOMS: atom_id res chain seq x y z
N PHE A 1 -10.01 0.99 10.31
CA PHE A 1 -8.97 1.05 9.27
C PHE A 1 -7.94 -0.03 9.55
N PRO A 2 -7.81 -1.05 8.68
CA PRO A 2 -6.97 -2.21 8.95
C PRO A 2 -5.51 -1.83 9.14
N ARG A 3 -4.84 -2.51 10.07
CA ARG A 3 -3.41 -2.29 10.32
C ARG A 3 -2.56 -2.84 9.18
N HIS A 4 -1.40 -2.24 8.99
CA HIS A 4 -0.37 -2.80 8.14
C HIS A 4 0.26 -4.00 8.84
N TYR A 5 0.47 -5.11 8.13
CA TYR A 5 1.19 -6.26 8.65
C TYR A 5 2.70 -6.10 8.43
N ASP A 6 3.48 -6.57 9.39
CA ASP A 6 4.91 -6.77 9.20
C ASP A 6 5.12 -8.06 8.41
N THR A 7 5.76 -7.94 7.24
CA THR A 7 6.13 -9.10 6.44
C THR A 7 7.35 -9.79 7.05
N LEU A 8 7.30 -11.12 7.08
CA LEU A 8 8.43 -11.92 7.54
C LEU A 8 9.59 -11.81 6.54
N GLN A 9 10.82 -11.75 7.05
CA GLN A 9 12.00 -11.79 6.19
C GLN A 9 12.14 -13.20 5.59
N PHE A 10 12.19 -13.29 4.26
CA PHE A 10 12.19 -14.56 3.53
C PHE A 10 13.30 -15.52 4.00
N LEU A 11 14.56 -15.10 3.98
CA LEU A 11 15.70 -15.97 4.32
C LEU A 11 15.63 -16.58 5.73
N ARG A 12 15.03 -15.85 6.69
CA ARG A 12 14.89 -16.33 8.08
C ARG A 12 13.62 -17.16 8.31
N ASN A 13 12.68 -17.16 7.39
CA ASN A 13 11.37 -17.74 7.59
C ASN A 13 10.92 -18.64 6.43
N LYS A 14 11.81 -18.97 5.49
CA LYS A 14 11.49 -19.80 4.33
C LYS A 14 10.84 -21.13 4.69
N ASP A 15 11.23 -21.74 5.84
CA ASP A 15 10.70 -23.01 6.31
C ASP A 15 9.30 -22.88 6.94
N LYS A 16 8.84 -21.65 7.22
CA LYS A 16 7.51 -21.34 7.78
C LYS A 16 6.50 -20.93 6.73
N LEU A 17 6.96 -20.68 5.50
CA LEU A 17 6.11 -20.26 4.40
C LEU A 17 5.54 -21.49 3.69
N ASP A 18 4.26 -21.43 3.37
CA ASP A 18 3.60 -22.44 2.54
C ASP A 18 3.91 -22.15 1.06
N LEU A 19 5.06 -22.64 0.62
CA LEU A 19 5.56 -22.43 -0.75
C LEU A 19 5.04 -23.48 -1.76
N ASP A 20 4.22 -24.44 -1.31
CA ASP A 20 3.55 -25.40 -2.17
C ASP A 20 2.30 -24.80 -2.83
N LYS A 21 2.02 -23.52 -2.56
CA LYS A 21 0.98 -22.72 -3.22
C LYS A 21 1.57 -21.76 -4.24
N VAL A 22 0.68 -21.23 -5.08
CA VAL A 22 1.04 -20.15 -5.99
C VAL A 22 1.77 -19.05 -5.26
N ALA A 23 2.96 -18.71 -5.72
CA ALA A 23 3.79 -17.68 -5.14
C ALA A 23 4.16 -16.60 -6.16
N TYR A 24 4.19 -15.36 -5.71
CA TYR A 24 4.59 -14.19 -6.48
C TYR A 24 5.78 -13.52 -5.81
N ILE A 25 6.85 -13.31 -6.57
CA ILE A 25 8.02 -12.56 -6.11
C ILE A 25 7.94 -11.18 -6.75
N THR A 26 7.88 -10.16 -5.92
CA THR A 26 7.74 -8.77 -6.37
C THR A 26 8.94 -7.93 -5.91
N GLN A 27 9.21 -6.88 -6.65
CA GLN A 27 10.22 -5.90 -6.25
C GLN A 27 9.79 -5.17 -4.98
N LYS A 28 10.69 -5.13 -3.98
CA LYS A 28 10.51 -4.26 -2.83
C LYS A 28 11.00 -2.86 -3.17
N LEU A 29 10.10 -1.88 -3.12
CA LEU A 29 10.45 -0.49 -3.33
C LEU A 29 10.88 0.18 -2.02
N HIS A 30 11.70 1.22 -2.14
CA HIS A 30 12.12 2.09 -1.05
C HIS A 30 11.52 3.48 -1.23
N GLY A 31 10.64 3.83 -0.35
CA GLY A 31 9.94 5.11 -0.32
C GLY A 31 9.38 5.35 1.07
N THR A 32 8.13 5.74 1.13
CA THR A 32 7.38 5.80 2.38
C THR A 32 6.08 5.03 2.27
N SER A 33 5.87 4.14 3.22
CA SER A 33 4.68 3.28 3.27
C SER A 33 3.42 4.11 3.46
N VAL A 34 2.42 3.86 2.63
CA VAL A 34 1.13 4.53 2.67
C VAL A 34 -0.01 3.53 2.62
N ARG A 35 -1.11 3.89 3.24
CA ARG A 35 -2.41 3.24 3.07
C ARG A 35 -3.46 4.32 2.88
N ILE A 36 -4.31 4.11 1.88
CA ILE A 36 -5.39 5.03 1.54
C ILE A 36 -6.67 4.19 1.47
N GLY A 37 -7.73 4.64 2.13
CA GLY A 37 -8.97 3.89 2.16
C GLY A 37 -10.19 4.79 2.17
N ASN A 38 -11.24 4.33 1.51
CA ASN A 38 -12.56 4.94 1.58
C ASN A 38 -13.42 4.08 2.51
N VAL A 39 -13.24 4.27 3.82
CA VAL A 39 -13.69 3.35 4.86
C VAL A 39 -15.09 3.70 5.38
N TRP A 40 -15.83 2.67 5.78
CA TRP A 40 -17.14 2.83 6.40
C TRP A 40 -16.99 3.45 7.79
N VAL A 41 -17.74 4.51 8.03
CA VAL A 41 -17.86 5.16 9.35
C VAL A 41 -19.34 5.28 9.72
N LYS A 42 -19.62 5.07 10.99
CA LYS A 42 -20.96 5.24 11.50
C LYS A 42 -21.35 6.71 11.47
N SER A 43 -22.43 7.02 10.78
CA SER A 43 -22.96 8.38 10.72
C SER A 43 -23.50 8.82 12.09
N PRO A 44 -23.34 10.10 12.47
CA PRO A 44 -23.98 10.63 13.64
C PRO A 44 -25.51 10.43 13.55
N ARG A 45 -26.14 9.97 14.63
CA ARG A 45 -27.59 9.83 14.67
C ARG A 45 -28.25 11.20 14.48
N SER A 46 -29.27 11.25 13.61
CA SER A 46 -30.09 12.45 13.45
C SER A 46 -30.80 12.82 14.76
N TRP A 47 -31.27 14.03 14.89
CA TRP A 47 -32.04 14.42 16.09
C TRP A 47 -33.34 13.60 16.24
N THR A 48 -34.00 13.24 15.15
CA THR A 48 -35.18 12.35 15.13
C THR A 48 -34.83 10.96 15.61
N ASP A 49 -33.66 10.42 15.21
CA ASP A 49 -33.22 9.08 15.66
C ASP A 49 -32.83 9.07 17.14
N ARG A 50 -32.34 10.18 17.66
CA ARG A 50 -32.06 10.35 19.10
C ARG A 50 -33.36 10.34 19.90
N ILE A 51 -34.44 10.98 19.41
CA ILE A 51 -35.73 10.97 20.03
C ILE A 51 -36.32 9.57 19.99
N LYS A 52 -36.34 8.89 18.84
CA LYS A 52 -36.85 7.50 18.70
C LYS A 52 -36.12 6.55 19.66
N ALA A 53 -34.79 6.62 19.71
CA ALA A 53 -33.99 5.81 20.64
C ALA A 53 -34.36 6.08 22.12
N ARG A 54 -34.65 7.34 22.48
CA ARG A 54 -35.13 7.72 23.84
C ARG A 54 -36.48 7.17 24.18
N LEU A 55 -37.33 6.96 23.17
CA LEU A 55 -38.67 6.35 23.30
C LEU A 55 -38.63 4.81 23.25
N GLY A 56 -37.43 4.19 23.26
CA GLY A 56 -37.26 2.74 23.20
C GLY A 56 -37.50 2.13 21.84
N MET A 57 -37.61 2.94 20.78
CA MET A 57 -37.80 2.46 19.41
C MET A 57 -36.47 1.98 18.84
N ASP A 58 -36.49 0.92 18.04
CA ASP A 58 -35.30 0.44 17.32
C ASP A 58 -34.91 1.45 16.25
N VAL A 59 -33.63 1.88 16.29
CA VAL A 59 -33.08 2.84 15.36
C VAL A 59 -31.90 2.18 14.66
N ARG A 60 -32.02 1.99 13.36
CA ARG A 60 -30.94 1.43 12.54
C ARG A 60 -29.74 2.39 12.46
N ASP A 61 -28.55 1.85 12.58
CA ASP A 61 -27.33 2.61 12.35
C ASP A 61 -27.17 2.89 10.85
N HIS A 62 -26.81 4.11 10.56
CA HIS A 62 -26.47 4.56 9.20
C HIS A 62 -24.96 4.61 9.05
N TYR A 63 -24.46 4.19 7.91
CA TYR A 63 -23.05 4.23 7.57
C TYR A 63 -22.84 5.10 6.34
N THR A 64 -21.77 5.82 6.35
CA THR A 64 -21.23 6.59 5.20
C THR A 64 -19.77 6.21 5.01
N THR A 65 -19.20 6.60 3.92
CA THR A 65 -17.76 6.39 3.71
C THR A 65 -16.98 7.67 3.97
N ARG A 66 -15.74 7.50 4.40
CA ARG A 66 -14.80 8.58 4.63
C ARG A 66 -13.44 8.21 4.07
N LEU A 67 -12.87 9.13 3.29
CA LEU A 67 -11.51 9.01 2.82
C LEU A 67 -10.55 9.21 3.99
N VAL A 68 -9.64 8.26 4.18
CA VAL A 68 -8.57 8.33 5.17
C VAL A 68 -7.25 7.92 4.52
N GLY A 69 -6.19 8.60 4.91
CA GLY A 69 -4.84 8.25 4.52
C GLY A 69 -3.99 7.95 5.75
N GLY A 70 -2.81 7.41 5.57
CA GLY A 70 -1.89 7.24 6.68
C GLY A 70 -0.63 6.48 6.35
N SER A 71 0.32 6.61 7.26
CA SER A 71 1.53 5.79 7.24
C SER A 71 1.25 4.39 7.82
N ARG A 72 2.29 3.59 7.93
CA ARG A 72 2.22 2.27 8.55
C ARG A 72 1.59 2.27 9.95
N LYS A 73 1.85 3.30 10.76
CA LYS A 73 1.43 3.39 12.18
C LYS A 73 0.40 4.47 12.46
N VAL A 74 0.34 5.51 11.65
CA VAL A 74 -0.46 6.71 11.90
C VAL A 74 -1.56 6.81 10.86
N ILE A 75 -2.78 7.08 11.31
CA ILE A 75 -3.91 7.42 10.46
C ILE A 75 -3.98 8.95 10.37
N LYS A 76 -4.15 9.46 9.17
CA LYS A 76 -4.30 10.87 8.86
C LYS A 76 -5.67 11.14 8.29
N ASP A 77 -6.25 12.25 8.69
CA ASP A 77 -7.44 12.80 8.06
C ASP A 77 -6.99 13.83 7.01
N PRO A 78 -7.22 13.59 5.71
CA PRO A 78 -6.79 14.55 4.69
C PRO A 78 -7.49 15.91 4.78
N THR A 79 -8.54 16.03 5.60
CA THR A 79 -9.27 17.28 5.82
C THR A 79 -8.81 18.07 7.05
N ASP A 80 -7.97 17.48 7.92
CA ASP A 80 -7.46 18.09 9.13
C ASP A 80 -6.04 18.64 8.93
N SER A 81 -5.92 19.94 8.78
CA SER A 81 -4.64 20.65 8.60
C SER A 81 -3.81 20.83 9.89
N SER A 82 -4.35 20.48 11.04
CA SER A 82 -3.67 20.65 12.34
C SER A 82 -2.70 19.52 12.70
N GLN A 83 -2.66 18.46 11.91
CA GLN A 83 -1.85 17.27 12.19
C GLN A 83 -0.35 17.53 11.98
N THR A 84 0.48 17.05 12.92
CA THR A 84 1.94 17.12 12.81
C THR A 84 2.49 16.14 11.77
N HIS A 85 3.55 16.55 11.06
CA HIS A 85 4.13 15.80 9.95
C HIS A 85 5.61 15.51 10.18
N TRP A 86 6.08 14.35 9.68
CA TRP A 86 7.50 14.01 9.68
C TRP A 86 8.27 14.76 8.59
N TYR A 87 7.64 14.95 7.42
CA TYR A 87 8.16 15.78 6.33
C TYR A 87 7.64 17.22 6.49
N ALA A 88 8.28 18.17 5.81
CA ALA A 88 7.80 19.55 5.74
C ALA A 88 6.35 19.63 5.17
N THR A 89 5.95 18.62 4.38
CA THR A 89 4.61 18.46 3.81
C THR A 89 4.02 17.11 4.23
N ASP A 90 2.71 17.03 4.44
CA ASP A 90 2.01 15.78 4.73
C ASP A 90 1.80 14.95 3.45
N VAL A 91 2.82 14.21 3.04
CA VAL A 91 2.79 13.36 1.84
C VAL A 91 1.66 12.32 1.86
N TRP A 92 1.22 11.87 3.03
CA TRP A 92 0.14 10.88 3.15
C TRP A 92 -1.23 11.49 2.88
N SER A 93 -1.48 12.70 3.39
CA SER A 93 -2.72 13.43 3.09
C SER A 93 -2.75 13.90 1.64
N GLU A 94 -1.63 14.32 1.08
CA GLU A 94 -1.53 14.67 -0.35
C GLU A 94 -1.79 13.45 -1.23
N ALA A 95 -1.19 12.29 -0.93
CA ALA A 95 -1.47 11.06 -1.64
C ALA A 95 -2.95 10.64 -1.52
N ALA A 96 -3.56 10.78 -0.32
CA ALA A 96 -4.97 10.46 -0.14
C ALA A 96 -5.87 11.39 -0.99
N LYS A 97 -5.55 12.67 -1.12
CA LYS A 97 -6.28 13.59 -2.01
C LYS A 97 -6.10 13.24 -3.49
N MET A 98 -4.88 12.88 -3.88
CA MET A 98 -4.54 12.57 -5.28
C MET A 98 -5.19 11.27 -5.77
N TYR A 99 -5.20 10.23 -4.94
CA TYR A 99 -5.63 8.88 -5.32
C TYR A 99 -6.99 8.48 -4.75
N GLY A 100 -7.55 9.27 -3.84
CA GLY A 100 -8.76 8.90 -3.08
C GLY A 100 -9.98 8.63 -3.94
N ASP A 101 -10.20 9.40 -5.00
CA ASP A 101 -11.33 9.24 -5.90
C ASP A 101 -11.26 7.94 -6.73
N LEU A 102 -10.07 7.34 -6.84
CA LEU A 102 -9.86 6.06 -7.51
C LEU A 102 -10.19 4.88 -6.60
N ILE A 103 -10.43 5.10 -5.30
CA ILE A 103 -10.64 4.04 -4.31
C ILE A 103 -12.12 3.95 -3.95
N PRO A 104 -12.82 2.89 -4.39
CA PRO A 104 -14.25 2.74 -4.12
C PRO A 104 -14.55 2.59 -2.62
N PRO A 105 -15.83 2.79 -2.22
CA PRO A 105 -16.31 2.55 -0.86
C PRO A 105 -15.89 1.17 -0.32
N GLY A 106 -15.42 1.14 0.93
CA GLY A 106 -14.98 -0.07 1.61
C GLY A 106 -13.60 -0.57 1.21
N HIS A 107 -12.95 0.01 0.19
CA HIS A 107 -11.62 -0.46 -0.23
C HIS A 107 -10.50 0.31 0.46
N VAL A 108 -9.41 -0.42 0.69
CA VAL A 108 -8.16 0.10 1.23
C VAL A 108 -7.01 -0.39 0.37
N VAL A 109 -6.21 0.53 -0.15
CA VAL A 109 -4.97 0.24 -0.87
C VAL A 109 -3.78 0.48 0.04
N TYR A 110 -2.79 -0.40 -0.05
CA TYR A 110 -1.51 -0.32 0.63
C TYR A 110 -0.43 -0.24 -0.43
N GLY A 111 0.45 0.73 -0.30
CA GLY A 111 1.49 0.95 -1.28
C GLY A 111 2.71 1.63 -0.69
N GLU A 112 3.65 1.87 -1.57
CA GLU A 112 4.82 2.71 -1.31
C GLU A 112 4.68 3.99 -2.12
N LEU A 113 4.86 5.15 -1.48
CA LEU A 113 5.02 6.42 -2.17
C LEU A 113 6.49 6.57 -2.52
N ILE A 114 6.76 6.79 -3.80
CA ILE A 114 8.10 7.00 -4.36
C ILE A 114 8.18 8.35 -5.07
N GLY A 115 9.38 8.77 -5.41
CA GLY A 115 9.63 10.05 -6.08
C GLY A 115 9.94 11.17 -5.09
N TRP A 116 9.18 12.26 -5.10
CA TRP A 116 9.56 13.52 -4.48
C TRP A 116 8.48 14.08 -3.56
N VAL A 117 8.90 14.70 -2.47
CA VAL A 117 8.05 15.54 -1.60
C VAL A 117 7.87 16.93 -2.23
N SER A 118 8.92 17.43 -2.88
CA SER A 118 8.95 18.70 -3.63
C SER A 118 10.10 18.64 -4.66
N GLU A 119 10.23 19.65 -5.52
CA GLU A 119 11.19 19.68 -6.62
C GLU A 119 12.64 19.24 -6.28
N ASN A 120 13.09 19.46 -5.04
CA ASN A 120 14.47 19.14 -4.63
C ASN A 120 14.54 18.22 -3.41
N VAL A 121 13.40 17.69 -2.94
CA VAL A 121 13.35 16.86 -1.75
C VAL A 121 12.77 15.50 -2.10
N PRO A 122 13.60 14.46 -2.28
CA PRO A 122 13.10 13.11 -2.55
C PRO A 122 12.41 12.53 -1.31
N ILE A 123 11.39 11.69 -1.51
CA ILE A 123 10.74 10.92 -0.44
C ILE A 123 11.76 10.03 0.24
N GLN A 124 12.58 9.33 -0.57
CA GLN A 124 13.70 8.53 -0.09
C GLN A 124 14.95 8.90 -0.89
N ARG A 125 15.99 9.34 -0.21
CA ARG A 125 17.25 9.75 -0.86
C ARG A 125 17.85 8.57 -1.64
N GLY A 126 18.20 8.81 -2.91
CA GLY A 126 18.79 7.81 -3.80
C GLY A 126 17.76 6.89 -4.49
N TYR A 127 16.45 7.00 -4.19
CA TYR A 127 15.42 6.10 -4.71
C TYR A 127 14.24 6.87 -5.27
N THR A 128 14.44 7.54 -6.40
CA THR A 128 13.39 8.32 -7.07
C THR A 128 12.63 7.53 -8.15
N TYR A 129 13.19 6.40 -8.61
CA TYR A 129 12.57 5.49 -9.60
C TYR A 129 12.10 6.21 -10.87
N ASP A 130 12.90 7.14 -11.37
CA ASP A 130 12.64 7.97 -12.55
C ASP A 130 11.32 8.76 -12.49
N VAL A 131 10.76 8.93 -11.29
CA VAL A 131 9.63 9.84 -11.08
C VAL A 131 10.13 11.27 -11.27
N PRO A 132 9.46 12.09 -12.13
CA PRO A 132 9.88 13.47 -12.36
C PRO A 132 10.00 14.27 -11.07
N SER A 133 11.00 15.18 -11.03
CA SER A 133 11.23 16.03 -9.86
C SER A 133 9.96 16.81 -9.49
N GLY A 134 9.61 16.81 -8.22
CA GLY A 134 8.40 17.43 -7.69
C GLY A 134 7.14 16.55 -7.76
N GLU A 135 7.21 15.38 -8.37
CA GLU A 135 6.07 14.45 -8.45
C GLU A 135 6.24 13.28 -7.47
N MET A 136 5.12 12.72 -7.03
CA MET A 136 5.08 11.48 -6.27
C MET A 136 4.21 10.45 -6.99
N ARG A 137 4.54 9.17 -6.78
CA ARG A 137 3.79 8.05 -7.34
C ARG A 137 3.45 7.04 -6.26
N LEU A 138 2.19 6.62 -6.27
CA LEU A 138 1.72 5.48 -5.46
C LEU A 138 1.96 4.19 -6.23
N VAL A 139 2.66 3.25 -5.61
CA VAL A 139 2.85 1.89 -6.15
C VAL A 139 2.24 0.90 -5.17
N VAL A 140 1.17 0.24 -5.61
CA VAL A 140 0.33 -0.62 -4.77
C VAL A 140 0.91 -2.02 -4.69
N TYR A 141 0.96 -2.59 -3.48
CA TYR A 141 1.37 -3.98 -3.26
C TYR A 141 0.31 -4.83 -2.54
N ARG A 142 -0.79 -4.21 -2.10
CA ARG A 142 -1.89 -4.90 -1.41
C ARG A 142 -3.17 -4.10 -1.53
N VAL A 143 -4.29 -4.80 -1.70
CA VAL A 143 -5.65 -4.25 -1.65
C VAL A 143 -6.50 -5.10 -0.72
N ALA A 144 -7.33 -4.46 0.07
CA ALA A 144 -8.32 -5.14 0.92
C ALA A 144 -9.68 -4.45 0.78
N TYR A 145 -10.73 -5.23 0.94
CA TYR A 145 -12.09 -4.73 1.14
C TYR A 145 -12.45 -4.85 2.63
N VAL A 146 -13.06 -3.82 3.17
CA VAL A 146 -13.53 -3.77 4.55
C VAL A 146 -15.02 -3.45 4.54
N ASP A 147 -15.84 -4.34 5.03
CA ASP A 147 -17.26 -4.12 5.11
C ASP A 147 -17.64 -3.15 6.26
N PHE A 148 -18.94 -2.83 6.37
CA PHE A 148 -19.43 -1.93 7.42
C PHE A 148 -19.40 -2.56 8.82
N LEU A 149 -19.19 -3.88 8.94
CA LEU A 149 -18.98 -4.59 10.21
C LEU A 149 -17.51 -4.63 10.60
N GLY A 150 -16.60 -4.17 9.71
CA GLY A 150 -15.17 -4.17 9.92
C GLY A 150 -14.48 -5.48 9.55
N GLN A 151 -15.17 -6.40 8.87
CA GLN A 151 -14.56 -7.61 8.35
C GLN A 151 -13.66 -7.26 7.16
N VAL A 152 -12.46 -7.84 7.13
CA VAL A 152 -11.45 -7.57 6.12
C VAL A 152 -11.34 -8.76 5.18
N THR A 153 -11.48 -8.51 3.89
CA THR A 153 -11.25 -9.48 2.81
C THR A 153 -10.06 -9.02 1.99
N GLU A 154 -8.99 -9.81 1.97
CA GLU A 154 -7.79 -9.53 1.20
C GLU A 154 -7.99 -9.94 -0.27
N PHE A 155 -7.48 -9.11 -1.17
CA PHE A 155 -7.41 -9.46 -2.58
C PHE A 155 -6.23 -10.40 -2.84
N SER A 156 -6.42 -11.38 -3.73
CA SER A 156 -5.29 -12.11 -4.31
C SER A 156 -4.39 -11.15 -5.10
N PHE A 157 -3.17 -11.58 -5.40
CA PHE A 157 -2.25 -10.75 -6.18
C PHE A 157 -2.84 -10.38 -7.56
N ASP A 158 -3.46 -11.33 -8.24
CA ASP A 158 -4.07 -11.07 -9.55
C ASP A 158 -5.28 -10.15 -9.46
N ALA A 159 -6.16 -10.37 -8.48
CA ALA A 159 -7.30 -9.47 -8.24
C ALA A 159 -6.84 -8.05 -7.88
N MET A 160 -5.75 -7.91 -7.14
CA MET A 160 -5.14 -6.61 -6.85
C MET A 160 -4.63 -5.94 -8.13
N ARG A 161 -3.95 -6.68 -9.01
CA ARG A 161 -3.45 -6.14 -10.29
C ARG A 161 -4.59 -5.68 -11.20
N GLU A 162 -5.64 -6.49 -11.31
CA GLU A 162 -6.83 -6.16 -12.09
C GLU A 162 -7.51 -4.89 -11.53
N PHE A 163 -7.75 -4.85 -10.23
CA PHE A 163 -8.28 -3.67 -9.54
C PHE A 163 -7.48 -2.40 -9.82
N CYS A 164 -6.15 -2.49 -9.78
CA CYS A 164 -5.26 -1.37 -10.04
C CYS A 164 -5.29 -0.96 -11.52
N ALA A 165 -5.25 -1.92 -12.43
CA ALA A 165 -5.28 -1.66 -13.87
C ALA A 165 -6.54 -0.94 -14.31
N GLU A 166 -7.72 -1.36 -13.82
CA GLU A 166 -9.00 -0.70 -14.10
C GLU A 166 -9.04 0.77 -13.64
N ARG A 167 -8.20 1.13 -12.66
CA ARG A 167 -8.20 2.47 -12.03
C ARG A 167 -6.97 3.30 -12.35
N GLY A 168 -6.09 2.81 -13.22
CA GLY A 168 -4.85 3.49 -13.56
C GLY A 168 -3.85 3.61 -12.40
N LEU A 169 -3.94 2.72 -11.41
CA LEU A 169 -3.00 2.64 -10.30
C LEU A 169 -1.82 1.75 -10.66
N HIS A 170 -0.61 2.18 -10.30
CA HIS A 170 0.59 1.37 -10.48
C HIS A 170 0.68 0.27 -9.42
N THR A 171 1.16 -0.91 -9.82
CA THR A 171 1.46 -2.02 -8.91
C THR A 171 2.95 -2.27 -8.83
N VAL A 172 3.41 -2.88 -7.73
CA VAL A 172 4.80 -3.33 -7.62
C VAL A 172 5.16 -4.26 -8.77
N PRO A 173 6.38 -4.12 -9.36
CA PRO A 173 6.82 -4.99 -10.42
C PRO A 173 6.82 -6.46 -9.99
N LEU A 174 6.23 -7.30 -10.84
CA LEU A 174 6.29 -8.75 -10.67
C LEU A 174 7.61 -9.24 -11.26
N LEU A 175 8.46 -9.85 -10.44
CA LEU A 175 9.75 -10.40 -10.85
C LEU A 175 9.64 -11.87 -11.24
N TYR A 176 8.82 -12.62 -10.51
CA TYR A 176 8.65 -14.03 -10.74
C TYR A 176 7.29 -14.53 -10.23
N HIS A 177 6.76 -15.55 -10.86
CA HIS A 177 5.54 -16.24 -10.50
C HIS A 177 5.70 -17.74 -10.70
N THR A 178 5.15 -18.54 -9.80
CA THR A 178 5.13 -20.00 -9.90
C THR A 178 3.79 -20.56 -9.47
N ASP A 179 3.45 -21.71 -10.05
CA ASP A 179 2.20 -22.42 -9.80
C ASP A 179 2.26 -23.39 -8.58
N GLY A 180 3.24 -23.20 -7.70
CA GLY A 180 3.30 -23.96 -6.44
C GLY A 180 4.44 -24.97 -6.35
N ASP A 181 5.55 -24.76 -7.05
CA ASP A 181 6.79 -25.53 -6.83
C ASP A 181 7.67 -24.82 -5.79
N LYS A 182 7.69 -25.37 -4.57
CA LYS A 182 8.47 -24.83 -3.46
C LYS A 182 9.98 -24.76 -3.77
N VAL A 183 10.51 -25.75 -4.45
CA VAL A 183 11.95 -25.82 -4.76
C VAL A 183 12.28 -24.69 -5.75
N GLU A 184 11.45 -24.53 -6.76
CA GLU A 184 11.61 -23.48 -7.76
C GLU A 184 11.52 -22.08 -7.14
N VAL A 185 10.54 -21.83 -6.26
CA VAL A 185 10.40 -20.55 -5.55
C VAL A 185 11.67 -20.22 -4.77
N VAL A 186 12.20 -21.17 -4.03
CA VAL A 186 13.42 -20.95 -3.23
C VAL A 186 14.64 -20.68 -4.12
N VAL A 187 14.78 -21.42 -5.22
CA VAL A 187 15.88 -21.25 -6.18
C VAL A 187 15.80 -19.87 -6.83
N GLN A 188 14.63 -19.47 -7.33
CA GLN A 188 14.47 -18.20 -8.01
C GLN A 188 14.62 -17.03 -7.03
N ALA A 189 14.10 -17.12 -5.81
CA ALA A 189 14.31 -16.09 -4.81
C ALA A 189 15.79 -15.92 -4.44
N ASN A 190 16.53 -17.02 -4.30
CA ASN A 190 17.98 -16.96 -4.05
C ASN A 190 18.73 -16.36 -5.25
N ASN A 191 18.42 -16.77 -6.47
CA ASN A 191 19.04 -16.23 -7.69
C ASN A 191 18.82 -14.72 -7.82
N LEU A 192 17.61 -14.23 -7.53
CA LEU A 192 17.31 -12.81 -7.54
C LEU A 192 18.10 -12.05 -6.46
N ILE A 193 18.19 -12.60 -5.24
CA ILE A 193 18.96 -12.02 -4.16
C ILE A 193 20.46 -12.00 -4.51
N ASP A 194 20.98 -13.10 -5.02
CA ASP A 194 22.41 -13.22 -5.38
C ASP A 194 22.77 -12.32 -6.56
N SER A 195 21.91 -12.21 -7.56
CA SER A 195 22.14 -11.28 -8.68
C SER A 195 22.17 -9.83 -8.21
N HIS A 196 21.27 -9.43 -7.32
CA HIS A 196 21.27 -8.10 -6.72
C HIS A 196 22.50 -7.87 -5.85
N LEU A 197 22.90 -8.83 -5.01
CA LEU A 197 24.09 -8.72 -4.17
C LEU A 197 25.37 -8.63 -4.99
N SER A 198 25.52 -9.41 -6.07
CA SER A 198 26.70 -9.31 -6.94
C SER A 198 26.75 -7.97 -7.69
N TRP A 199 25.62 -7.42 -8.04
CA TRP A 199 25.52 -6.10 -8.65
C TRP A 199 25.89 -4.99 -7.68
N PHE A 200 25.38 -5.05 -6.46
CA PHE A 200 25.77 -4.17 -5.36
C PHE A 200 27.28 -4.18 -5.10
N ASN A 201 27.88 -5.35 -5.01
CA ASN A 201 29.31 -5.51 -4.79
C ASN A 201 30.16 -4.97 -5.94
N SER A 202 29.68 -5.00 -7.17
CA SER A 202 30.39 -4.50 -8.34
C SER A 202 30.29 -2.99 -8.53
N SER A 203 29.19 -2.39 -8.12
CA SER A 203 28.94 -0.94 -8.28
C SER A 203 29.36 -0.11 -7.07
N GLY A 204 29.43 -0.70 -5.89
CA GLY A 204 29.80 -0.02 -4.65
C GLY A 204 28.77 1.00 -4.14
N THR A 205 27.58 1.07 -4.74
CA THR A 205 26.52 2.02 -4.37
C THR A 205 25.19 1.32 -4.18
N GLU A 206 24.46 1.68 -3.12
CA GLU A 206 23.09 1.18 -2.87
C GLU A 206 22.10 1.60 -3.97
N ASP A 207 22.39 2.67 -4.69
CA ASP A 207 21.52 3.27 -5.71
C ASP A 207 21.25 2.32 -6.89
N PHE A 208 22.11 1.35 -7.10
CA PHE A 208 22.00 0.37 -8.19
C PHE A 208 20.96 -0.71 -7.95
N PHE A 209 20.55 -0.92 -6.70
CA PHE A 209 19.63 -1.99 -6.32
C PHE A 209 18.20 -1.80 -6.86
N PHE A 210 17.84 -0.57 -7.21
CA PHE A 210 16.44 -0.20 -7.44
C PHE A 210 16.20 0.52 -8.76
N THR A 211 17.23 0.74 -9.52
CA THR A 211 17.18 1.36 -10.85
C THR A 211 17.56 0.39 -11.95
N ASP A 212 17.07 -0.85 -11.90
CA ASP A 212 17.23 -1.75 -13.04
C ASP A 212 16.38 -1.22 -14.19
N PRO A 213 16.99 -0.69 -15.27
CA PRO A 213 16.24 -0.19 -16.42
C PRO A 213 15.46 -1.28 -17.16
N ALA A 214 15.70 -2.55 -16.84
CA ALA A 214 14.97 -3.67 -17.40
C ALA A 214 13.61 -3.90 -16.74
N ILE A 215 13.31 -3.23 -15.61
CA ILE A 215 12.03 -3.35 -14.89
C ILE A 215 11.35 -1.97 -14.87
N PRO A 216 10.61 -1.58 -15.91
CA PRO A 216 9.83 -0.35 -15.89
C PRO A 216 8.73 -0.42 -14.84
N LEU A 217 8.56 0.66 -14.08
CA LEU A 217 7.44 0.84 -13.16
C LEU A 217 6.14 1.08 -13.92
#